data_45910ceeb4a5b5da2013f8d138db76b2
#
_entry.id   45910ceeb4a5b5da2013f8d138db76b2
#
_cell.length_a   1.000
_cell.length_b   1.000
_cell.length_c   1.000
_cell.angle_alpha   90.00
_cell.angle_beta   90.00
_cell.angle_gamma   90.00
#
_symmetry.space_group_name_H-M   'P 1'
#
loop_
_entity.id
_entity.type
_entity.pdbx_description
1 polymer ?
#
loop_
_entity_poly.entity_id
_entity_poly.type
_entity_poly.pdbx_seq_one_letter_code
_entity_poly.pdbx_strand_id
1 'polypeptide(L)'
;GKTYICAMLAQQLAGGKLVICPPHLVEYWQDTFFDFEVSKAEFISMGKLDGILEKDPDRYDTIFIDEAHRFRNEYTQMFEKMAEITRGKQVVLVTATPLNNKFNDIFSQIKFFQSPKRSTIPGVVNLENFFKKLERALNEFDRSEPEYMQVLHSGSEEIREKVLKHIMVRRTRSEIKNYFSKDIT
;
A
#
# COMPACT_ATOMS: atom_id res chain seq x y z
N GLY A 1 -16.55 -1.10 -1.59
CA GLY A 1 -15.46 -1.38 -0.72
C GLY A 1 -14.27 -0.41 -0.81
N LYS A 2 -13.07 -0.95 -1.00
CA LYS A 2 -11.84 -0.14 -0.97
C LYS A 2 -11.81 0.93 -2.07
N THR A 3 -12.27 0.63 -3.27
CA THR A 3 -12.31 1.57 -4.41
C THR A 3 -13.16 2.79 -4.11
N TYR A 4 -14.32 2.63 -3.45
CA TYR A 4 -15.18 3.74 -3.03
C TYR A 4 -14.47 4.68 -2.04
N ILE A 5 -13.74 4.12 -1.06
CA ILE A 5 -12.94 4.91 -0.11
C ILE A 5 -11.88 5.73 -0.85
N CYS A 6 -11.22 5.12 -1.85
CA CYS A 6 -10.24 5.80 -2.68
C CYS A 6 -10.87 6.91 -3.53
N ALA A 7 -12.05 6.70 -4.09
CA ALA A 7 -12.77 7.70 -4.86
C ALA A 7 -13.17 8.90 -3.97
N MET A 8 -13.71 8.64 -2.77
CA MET A 8 -14.01 9.69 -1.79
C MET A 8 -12.77 10.50 -1.39
N LEU A 9 -11.63 9.83 -1.20
CA LEU A 9 -10.37 10.50 -0.91
C LEU A 9 -9.91 11.33 -2.12
N ALA A 10 -9.92 10.74 -3.32
CA ALA A 10 -9.48 11.39 -4.55
C ALA A 10 -10.29 12.64 -4.89
N GLN A 11 -11.58 12.64 -4.57
CA GLN A 11 -12.47 13.80 -4.73
C GLN A 11 -11.99 15.02 -3.92
N GLN A 12 -11.38 14.78 -2.75
CA GLN A 12 -10.88 15.84 -1.87
C GLN A 12 -9.44 16.28 -2.18
N LEU A 13 -8.71 15.52 -3.01
CA LEU A 13 -7.34 15.82 -3.37
C LEU A 13 -7.28 16.72 -4.61
N ALA A 14 -6.44 17.74 -4.54
CA ALA A 14 -6.13 18.58 -5.69
C ALA A 14 -5.17 17.87 -6.66
N GLY A 15 -5.05 18.42 -7.88
CA GLY A 15 -4.07 17.98 -8.87
C GLY A 15 -4.42 16.70 -9.61
N GLY A 16 -3.44 16.19 -10.37
CA GLY A 16 -3.58 15.00 -11.19
C GLY A 16 -3.51 13.70 -10.38
N LYS A 17 -4.34 12.73 -10.74
CA LYS A 17 -4.37 11.41 -10.11
C LYS A 17 -4.06 10.33 -11.14
N LEU A 18 -3.25 9.38 -10.75
CA LEU A 18 -3.01 8.17 -11.54
C LEU A 18 -3.46 6.96 -10.73
N VAL A 19 -4.30 6.11 -11.31
CA VAL A 19 -4.72 4.84 -10.74
C VAL A 19 -4.04 3.71 -11.51
N ILE A 20 -3.28 2.89 -10.79
CA ILE A 20 -2.60 1.71 -11.33
C ILE A 20 -3.24 0.47 -10.73
N CYS A 21 -3.86 -0.35 -11.54
CA CYS A 21 -4.65 -1.50 -11.08
C CYS A 21 -4.48 -2.71 -12.01
N PRO A 22 -4.97 -3.90 -11.62
CA PRO A 22 -5.07 -5.04 -12.53
C PRO A 22 -5.90 -4.71 -13.77
N PRO A 23 -5.55 -5.28 -14.97
CA PRO A 23 -6.23 -4.97 -16.21
C PRO A 23 -7.76 -5.09 -16.18
N HIS A 24 -8.27 -6.13 -15.52
CA HIS A 24 -9.71 -6.41 -15.41
C HIS A 24 -10.46 -5.47 -14.45
N LEU A 25 -9.76 -4.62 -13.70
CA LEU A 25 -10.35 -3.66 -12.77
C LEU A 25 -10.30 -2.21 -13.29
N VAL A 26 -9.67 -1.95 -14.44
CA VAL A 26 -9.51 -0.58 -14.97
C VAL A 26 -10.86 0.10 -15.16
N GLU A 27 -11.79 -0.56 -15.85
CA GLU A 27 -13.15 -0.04 -16.10
C GLU A 27 -13.90 0.20 -14.79
N TYR A 28 -13.84 -0.73 -13.85
CA TYR A 28 -14.48 -0.59 -12.54
C TYR A 28 -13.94 0.62 -11.73
N TRP A 29 -12.63 0.89 -11.81
CA TRP A 29 -12.03 2.07 -11.18
C TRP A 29 -12.48 3.35 -11.88
N GLN A 30 -12.54 3.37 -13.22
CA GLN A 30 -13.00 4.48 -14.02
C GLN A 30 -14.45 4.85 -13.67
N ASP A 31 -15.36 3.87 -13.68
CA ASP A 31 -16.78 4.07 -13.38
C ASP A 31 -16.97 4.58 -11.95
N THR A 32 -16.26 3.98 -10.97
CA THR A 32 -16.34 4.43 -9.59
C THR A 32 -15.87 5.87 -9.43
N PHE A 33 -14.76 6.27 -10.06
CA PHE A 33 -14.26 7.64 -9.98
C PHE A 33 -15.18 8.63 -10.71
N PHE A 34 -15.79 8.19 -11.79
CA PHE A 34 -16.81 8.99 -12.51
C PHE A 34 -18.05 9.23 -11.63
N ASP A 35 -18.57 8.19 -10.98
CA ASP A 35 -19.72 8.30 -10.06
C ASP A 35 -19.46 9.27 -8.88
N PHE A 36 -18.21 9.40 -8.46
CA PHE A 36 -17.79 10.34 -7.41
C PHE A 36 -17.30 11.68 -7.97
N GLU A 37 -17.50 11.97 -9.25
CA GLU A 37 -17.11 13.23 -9.91
C GLU A 37 -15.62 13.59 -9.70
N VAL A 38 -14.73 12.57 -9.62
CA VAL A 38 -13.29 12.78 -9.46
C VAL A 38 -12.70 13.31 -10.76
N SER A 39 -12.17 14.53 -10.71
CA SER A 39 -11.53 15.17 -11.85
C SER A 39 -10.04 14.81 -11.98
N LYS A 40 -9.48 14.97 -13.20
CA LYS A 40 -8.04 14.81 -13.50
C LYS A 40 -7.48 13.46 -13.08
N ALA A 41 -8.22 12.38 -13.32
CA ALA A 41 -7.78 11.02 -13.06
C ALA A 41 -7.46 10.27 -14.36
N GLU A 42 -6.35 9.57 -14.39
CA GLU A 42 -5.96 8.62 -15.45
C GLU A 42 -5.85 7.22 -14.86
N PHE A 43 -6.19 6.22 -15.64
CA PHE A 43 -6.26 4.81 -15.20
C PHE A 43 -5.44 3.95 -16.14
N ILE A 44 -4.53 3.17 -15.56
CA ILE A 44 -3.70 2.26 -16.34
C ILE A 44 -3.63 0.87 -15.70
N SER A 45 -3.38 -0.12 -16.53
CA SER A 45 -3.01 -1.44 -16.02
C SER A 45 -1.54 -1.50 -15.63
N MET A 46 -1.21 -2.38 -14.66
CA MET A 46 0.16 -2.60 -14.19
C MET A 46 1.17 -2.96 -15.29
N GLY A 47 0.72 -3.49 -16.43
CA GLY A 47 1.57 -3.80 -17.58
C GLY A 47 1.94 -2.60 -18.46
N LYS A 48 1.40 -1.40 -18.18
CA LYS A 48 1.58 -0.20 -19.02
C LYS A 48 2.41 0.90 -18.33
N LEU A 49 3.24 0.55 -17.35
CA LEU A 49 4.05 1.53 -16.59
C LEU A 49 5.04 2.29 -17.48
N ASP A 50 5.60 1.65 -18.51
CA ASP A 50 6.52 2.30 -19.46
C ASP A 50 5.88 3.50 -20.15
N GLY A 51 4.62 3.40 -20.54
CA GLY A 51 3.90 4.50 -21.14
C GLY A 51 3.69 5.71 -20.24
N ILE A 52 3.78 5.55 -18.92
CA ILE A 52 3.77 6.67 -17.97
C ILE A 52 5.15 7.29 -17.85
N LEU A 53 6.21 6.48 -17.81
CA LEU A 53 7.60 6.95 -17.74
C LEU A 53 8.03 7.69 -19.00
N GLU A 54 7.52 7.29 -20.17
CA GLU A 54 7.78 7.95 -21.47
C GLU A 54 7.05 9.30 -21.61
N LYS A 55 5.92 9.45 -20.94
CA LYS A 55 5.19 10.71 -20.83
C LYS A 55 5.76 11.54 -19.67
N ASP A 56 5.14 12.62 -19.33
CA ASP A 56 5.50 13.41 -18.17
C ASP A 56 4.87 12.83 -16.87
N PRO A 57 5.60 12.08 -16.02
CA PRO A 57 5.07 11.57 -14.77
C PRO A 57 4.76 12.67 -13.75
N ASP A 58 5.33 13.87 -13.90
CA ASP A 58 5.16 14.98 -12.96
C ASP A 58 3.78 15.63 -13.06
N ARG A 59 2.98 15.26 -14.06
CA ARG A 59 1.57 15.69 -14.16
C ARG A 59 0.64 15.06 -13.11
N TYR A 60 1.11 14.05 -12.37
CA TYR A 60 0.36 13.43 -11.31
C TYR A 60 0.89 13.82 -9.94
N ASP A 61 0.00 14.22 -9.05
CA ASP A 61 0.32 14.55 -7.65
C ASP A 61 0.06 13.37 -6.72
N THR A 62 -0.93 12.54 -7.06
CA THR A 62 -1.32 11.37 -6.26
C THR A 62 -1.38 10.11 -7.12
N ILE A 63 -0.76 9.03 -6.62
CA ILE A 63 -0.74 7.72 -7.24
C ILE A 63 -1.52 6.73 -6.37
N PHE A 64 -2.56 6.12 -6.92
CA PHE A 64 -3.30 5.02 -6.31
C PHE A 64 -2.80 3.70 -6.90
N ILE A 65 -2.40 2.75 -6.07
CA ILE A 65 -1.90 1.44 -6.50
C ILE A 65 -2.79 0.36 -5.91
N ASP A 66 -3.58 -0.29 -6.75
CA ASP A 66 -4.40 -1.43 -6.34
C ASP A 66 -3.60 -2.72 -6.38
N GLU A 67 -3.99 -3.69 -5.55
CA GLU A 67 -3.28 -4.96 -5.36
C GLU A 67 -1.79 -4.75 -5.06
N ALA A 68 -1.47 -3.79 -4.20
CA ALA A 68 -0.10 -3.37 -3.88
C ALA A 68 0.81 -4.50 -3.39
N HIS A 69 0.24 -5.62 -2.90
CA HIS A 69 1.00 -6.82 -2.53
C HIS A 69 1.78 -7.43 -3.70
N ARG A 70 1.49 -7.07 -4.95
CA ARG A 70 2.28 -7.47 -6.13
C ARG A 70 3.68 -6.87 -6.14
N PHE A 71 3.89 -5.77 -5.43
CA PHE A 71 5.17 -5.07 -5.29
C PHE A 71 5.96 -5.45 -4.03
N ARG A 72 5.71 -6.63 -3.48
CA ARG A 72 6.43 -7.16 -2.32
C ARG A 72 7.91 -7.50 -2.58
N ASN A 73 8.28 -7.72 -3.85
CA ASN A 73 9.65 -8.01 -4.25
C ASN A 73 10.27 -6.77 -4.90
N GLU A 74 11.18 -6.11 -4.19
CA GLU A 74 11.87 -4.90 -4.64
C GLU A 74 12.93 -5.14 -5.73
N TYR A 75 13.29 -6.40 -5.98
CA TYR A 75 14.28 -6.76 -7.02
C TYR A 75 13.65 -6.97 -8.41
N THR A 76 12.42 -6.56 -8.63
CA THR A 76 11.75 -6.67 -9.92
C THR A 76 11.82 -5.36 -10.69
N GLN A 77 11.91 -5.45 -12.03
CA GLN A 77 11.81 -4.28 -12.90
C GLN A 77 10.49 -3.51 -12.70
N MET A 78 9.42 -4.22 -12.40
CA MET A 78 8.12 -3.60 -12.11
C MET A 78 8.17 -2.73 -10.85
N PHE A 79 8.89 -3.18 -9.81
CA PHE A 79 9.10 -2.39 -8.60
C PHE A 79 9.92 -1.13 -8.89
N GLU A 80 11.01 -1.25 -9.66
CA GLU A 80 11.85 -0.11 -10.04
C GLU A 80 11.06 0.96 -10.80
N LYS A 81 10.28 0.55 -11.80
CA LYS A 81 9.40 1.45 -12.56
C LYS A 81 8.37 2.13 -11.67
N MET A 82 7.75 1.39 -10.77
CA MET A 82 6.77 1.94 -9.82
C MET A 82 7.43 2.92 -8.85
N ALA A 83 8.63 2.61 -8.34
CA ALA A 83 9.39 3.50 -7.47
C ALA A 83 9.76 4.82 -8.16
N GLU A 84 10.05 4.78 -9.45
CA GLU A 84 10.31 5.98 -10.25
C GLU A 84 9.04 6.83 -10.42
N ILE A 85 7.90 6.20 -10.77
CA ILE A 85 6.61 6.88 -10.93
C ILE A 85 6.15 7.53 -9.62
N THR A 86 6.36 6.87 -8.48
CA THR A 86 5.88 7.34 -7.17
C THR A 86 6.78 8.34 -6.48
N ARG A 87 8.00 8.57 -7.00
CA ARG A 87 8.99 9.45 -6.39
C ARG A 87 8.47 10.87 -6.17
N GLY A 88 8.49 11.33 -4.92
CA GLY A 88 8.07 12.69 -4.56
C GLY A 88 6.56 12.93 -4.63
N LYS A 89 5.74 11.89 -4.79
CA LYS A 89 4.30 11.99 -4.93
C LYS A 89 3.57 11.44 -3.71
N GLN A 90 2.30 11.83 -3.56
CA GLN A 90 1.40 11.22 -2.61
C GLN A 90 1.03 9.82 -3.11
N VAL A 91 1.14 8.80 -2.26
CA VAL A 91 0.88 7.40 -2.65
C VAL A 91 -0.18 6.78 -1.76
N VAL A 92 -1.17 6.17 -2.38
CA VAL A 92 -2.24 5.43 -1.72
C VAL A 92 -2.17 3.97 -2.17
N LEU A 93 -1.79 3.08 -1.26
CA LEU A 93 -1.74 1.65 -1.53
C LEU A 93 -3.04 0.97 -1.14
N VAL A 94 -3.57 0.16 -2.02
CA VAL A 94 -4.76 -0.66 -1.79
C VAL A 94 -4.37 -2.13 -1.81
N THR A 95 -4.58 -2.83 -0.70
CA THR A 95 -4.25 -4.25 -0.59
C THR A 95 -5.22 -4.98 0.32
N ALA A 96 -5.48 -6.25 0.03
CA ALA A 96 -6.26 -7.12 0.89
C ALA A 96 -5.42 -7.71 2.04
N THR A 97 -4.12 -7.89 1.81
CA THR A 97 -3.19 -8.60 2.71
C THR A 97 -1.90 -7.80 2.89
N PRO A 98 -1.91 -6.77 3.75
CA PRO A 98 -0.72 -5.93 3.95
C PRO A 98 0.44 -6.69 4.62
N LEU A 99 0.14 -7.60 5.55
CA LEU A 99 1.11 -8.45 6.22
C LEU A 99 0.92 -9.91 5.77
N ASN A 100 1.92 -10.43 5.10
CA ASN A 100 2.11 -11.83 4.80
C ASN A 100 3.20 -12.42 5.71
N ASN A 101 3.70 -13.60 5.38
CA ASN A 101 4.67 -14.36 6.17
C ASN A 101 6.09 -13.77 6.19
N LYS A 102 6.31 -12.59 5.61
CA LYS A 102 7.61 -11.91 5.58
C LYS A 102 7.46 -10.43 5.87
N PHE A 103 8.29 -9.93 6.77
CA PHE A 103 8.27 -8.50 7.12
C PHE A 103 8.74 -7.61 5.97
N ASN A 104 9.67 -8.11 5.14
CA ASN A 104 10.15 -7.38 3.97
C ASN A 104 9.07 -7.14 2.92
N ASP A 105 8.02 -7.95 2.85
CA ASP A 105 6.93 -7.77 1.89
C ASP A 105 6.20 -6.44 2.12
N ILE A 106 5.96 -6.08 3.37
CA ILE A 106 5.34 -4.79 3.71
C ILE A 106 6.36 -3.65 3.65
N PHE A 107 7.61 -3.89 4.03
CA PHE A 107 8.65 -2.87 3.95
C PHE A 107 8.88 -2.40 2.51
N SER A 108 8.93 -3.32 1.54
CA SER A 108 9.04 -2.98 0.13
C SER A 108 7.91 -2.04 -0.34
N GLN A 109 6.68 -2.30 0.07
CA GLN A 109 5.54 -1.45 -0.26
C GLN A 109 5.63 -0.06 0.40
N ILE A 110 6.07 0.02 1.66
CA ILE A 110 6.23 1.28 2.38
C ILE A 110 7.27 2.19 1.72
N LYS A 111 8.29 1.64 1.07
CA LYS A 111 9.32 2.40 0.34
C LYS A 111 8.78 3.29 -0.78
N PHE A 112 7.57 3.05 -1.28
CA PHE A 112 6.96 3.92 -2.30
C PHE A 112 6.59 5.30 -1.77
N PHE A 113 6.42 5.48 -0.45
CA PHE A 113 6.00 6.75 0.15
C PHE A 113 6.75 7.14 1.42
N GLN A 114 7.68 6.29 1.89
CA GLN A 114 8.51 6.57 3.06
C GLN A 114 9.99 6.34 2.73
N SER A 115 10.83 7.29 3.14
CA SER A 115 12.28 7.09 3.05
C SER A 115 12.73 5.99 4.03
N PRO A 116 13.50 4.99 3.59
CA PRO A 116 13.96 3.91 4.46
C PRO A 116 14.76 4.38 5.67
N LYS A 117 15.53 5.46 5.53
CA LYS A 117 16.44 5.98 6.57
C LYS A 117 15.94 7.25 7.26
N ARG A 118 14.91 7.91 6.70
CA ARG A 118 14.34 9.18 7.19
C ARG A 118 12.84 9.15 7.09
N SER A 119 12.22 8.21 7.79
CA SER A 119 10.77 8.07 7.84
C SER A 119 10.12 9.21 8.64
N THR A 120 8.92 9.59 8.23
CA THR A 120 8.06 10.52 8.97
C THR A 120 7.16 9.80 9.99
N ILE A 121 7.27 8.48 10.12
CA ILE A 121 6.47 7.68 11.07
C ILE A 121 6.96 7.96 12.49
N PRO A 122 6.09 8.39 13.41
CA PRO A 122 6.46 8.68 14.79
C PRO A 122 7.15 7.49 15.47
N GLY A 123 8.33 7.73 16.06
CA GLY A 123 9.08 6.70 16.79
C GLY A 123 9.88 5.71 15.92
N VAL A 124 9.73 5.74 14.58
CA VAL A 124 10.47 4.86 13.66
C VAL A 124 11.11 5.67 12.53
N VAL A 125 12.12 6.45 12.88
CA VAL A 125 12.86 7.29 11.90
C VAL A 125 13.62 6.46 10.88
N ASN A 126 14.21 5.33 11.30
CA ASN A 126 14.95 4.43 10.44
C ASN A 126 14.20 3.11 10.26
N LEU A 127 13.36 3.06 9.23
CA LEU A 127 12.59 1.87 8.85
C LEU A 127 13.51 0.70 8.46
N GLU A 128 14.60 0.97 7.76
CA GLU A 128 15.55 -0.07 7.33
C GLU A 128 16.11 -0.83 8.53
N ASN A 129 16.58 -0.12 9.55
CA ASN A 129 17.09 -0.76 10.78
C ASN A 129 15.98 -1.47 11.55
N PHE A 130 14.79 -0.90 11.61
CA PHE A 130 13.63 -1.51 12.26
C PHE A 130 13.27 -2.86 11.64
N PHE A 131 13.11 -2.91 10.31
CA PHE A 131 12.78 -4.16 9.61
C PHE A 131 13.94 -5.15 9.62
N LYS A 132 15.19 -4.71 9.48
CA LYS A 132 16.37 -5.59 9.59
C LYS A 132 16.45 -6.29 10.95
N LYS A 133 16.12 -5.57 12.04
CA LYS A 133 16.08 -6.16 13.38
C LYS A 133 15.04 -7.28 13.47
N LEU A 134 13.83 -7.04 12.96
CA LEU A 134 12.77 -8.04 12.97
C LEU A 134 13.10 -9.26 12.11
N GLU A 135 13.65 -9.05 10.92
CA GLU A 135 14.06 -10.13 10.03
C GLU A 135 15.20 -10.97 10.63
N ARG A 136 16.17 -10.34 11.31
CA ARG A 136 17.24 -11.07 12.01
C ARG A 136 16.67 -11.97 13.10
N ALA A 137 15.80 -11.44 13.95
CA ALA A 137 15.17 -12.23 14.99
C ALA A 137 14.36 -13.41 14.43
N LEU A 138 13.68 -13.23 13.30
CA LEU A 138 12.94 -14.31 12.65
C LEU A 138 13.86 -15.38 12.05
N ASN A 139 15.00 -14.96 11.49
CA ASN A 139 15.96 -15.86 10.85
C ASN A 139 16.84 -16.65 11.84
N GLU A 140 16.71 -16.40 13.16
CA GLU A 140 17.33 -17.23 14.20
C GLU A 140 16.66 -18.60 14.34
N PHE A 141 15.45 -18.76 13.80
CA PHE A 141 14.65 -19.98 13.91
C PHE A 141 14.29 -20.56 12.54
N ASP A 142 14.26 -21.88 12.44
CA ASP A 142 13.70 -22.55 11.27
C ASP A 142 12.17 -22.46 11.28
N ARG A 143 11.57 -22.44 10.08
CA ARG A 143 10.11 -22.30 9.93
C ARG A 143 9.29 -23.43 10.56
N SER A 144 9.93 -24.57 10.82
CA SER A 144 9.33 -25.74 11.49
C SER A 144 9.34 -25.61 13.00
N GLU A 145 10.10 -24.68 13.57
CA GLU A 145 10.20 -24.48 15.01
C GLU A 145 9.01 -23.68 15.56
N PRO A 146 8.44 -24.05 16.72
CA PRO A 146 7.35 -23.31 17.34
C PRO A 146 7.69 -21.83 17.62
N GLU A 147 8.95 -21.57 17.96
CA GLU A 147 9.50 -20.24 18.25
C GLU A 147 9.42 -19.32 17.03
N TYR A 148 9.57 -19.84 15.81
CA TYR A 148 9.41 -19.08 14.57
C TYR A 148 8.05 -18.39 14.51
N MET A 149 6.98 -19.11 14.81
CA MET A 149 5.61 -18.54 14.78
C MET A 149 5.40 -17.50 15.88
N GLN A 150 6.02 -17.67 17.05
CA GLN A 150 5.95 -16.69 18.13
C GLN A 150 6.66 -15.39 17.75
N VAL A 151 7.87 -15.47 17.18
CA VAL A 151 8.63 -14.30 16.71
C VAL A 151 7.92 -13.63 15.55
N LEU A 152 7.35 -14.38 14.60
CA LEU A 152 6.57 -13.85 13.49
C LEU A 152 5.34 -13.08 14.00
N HIS A 153 4.62 -13.62 14.97
CA HIS A 153 3.45 -12.97 15.57
C HIS A 153 3.85 -11.69 16.32
N SER A 154 4.84 -11.75 17.19
CA SER A 154 5.35 -10.60 17.94
C SER A 154 5.86 -9.49 17.03
N GLY A 155 6.64 -9.84 16.00
CA GLY A 155 7.13 -8.88 15.01
C GLY A 155 5.99 -8.25 14.19
N SER A 156 4.97 -9.04 13.86
CA SER A 156 3.78 -8.53 13.16
C SER A 156 2.99 -7.55 14.02
N GLU A 157 2.88 -7.79 15.33
CA GLU A 157 2.26 -6.85 16.27
C GLU A 157 3.09 -5.57 16.39
N GLU A 158 4.41 -5.69 16.49
CA GLU A 158 5.31 -4.54 16.55
C GLU A 158 5.19 -3.66 15.29
N ILE A 159 5.11 -4.26 14.10
CA ILE A 159 4.87 -3.54 12.84
C ILE A 159 3.50 -2.84 12.87
N ARG A 160 2.44 -3.50 13.33
CA ARG A 160 1.10 -2.89 13.44
C ARG A 160 1.11 -1.68 14.35
N GLU A 161 1.67 -1.82 15.55
CA GLU A 161 1.62 -0.78 16.58
C GLU A 161 2.56 0.39 16.30
N LYS A 162 3.75 0.13 15.76
CA LYS A 162 4.75 1.17 15.55
C LYS A 162 4.72 1.80 14.15
N VAL A 163 4.22 1.08 13.16
CA VAL A 163 4.26 1.52 11.76
C VAL A 163 2.85 1.66 11.18
N LEU A 164 2.12 0.57 11.05
CA LEU A 164 0.89 0.56 10.26
C LEU A 164 -0.23 1.42 10.85
N LYS A 165 -0.34 1.53 12.16
CA LYS A 165 -1.38 2.38 12.78
C LYS A 165 -1.28 3.86 12.38
N HIS A 166 -0.09 4.32 11.96
CA HIS A 166 0.14 5.70 11.55
C HIS A 166 -0.12 5.95 10.06
N ILE A 167 -0.09 4.90 9.24
CA ILE A 167 -0.11 5.00 7.78
C ILE A 167 -1.21 4.17 7.11
N MET A 168 -1.98 3.39 7.86
CA MET A 168 -2.95 2.46 7.32
C MET A 168 -4.34 2.66 7.90
N VAL A 169 -5.33 2.68 7.03
CA VAL A 169 -6.74 2.54 7.40
C VAL A 169 -7.17 1.11 7.14
N ARG A 170 -7.55 0.39 8.19
CA ARG A 170 -8.04 -0.99 8.11
C ARG A 170 -9.51 -1.06 8.54
N ARG A 171 -10.29 -1.85 7.82
CA ARG A 171 -11.64 -2.25 8.21
C ARG A 171 -11.73 -3.77 8.19
N THR A 172 -12.09 -4.38 9.29
CA THR A 172 -12.33 -5.81 9.38
C THR A 172 -13.80 -6.12 9.05
N ARG A 173 -14.08 -7.36 8.63
CA ARG A 173 -15.47 -7.78 8.36
C ARG A 173 -16.35 -7.70 9.61
N SER A 174 -15.79 -7.96 10.79
CA SER A 174 -16.48 -7.83 12.07
C SER A 174 -16.84 -6.38 12.41
N GLU A 175 -15.93 -5.44 12.18
CA GLU A 175 -16.21 -4.01 12.35
C GLU A 175 -17.32 -3.54 11.39
N ILE A 176 -17.26 -3.95 10.12
CA ILE A 176 -18.29 -3.64 9.13
C ILE A 176 -19.64 -4.21 9.56
N LYS A 177 -19.69 -5.47 10.00
CA LYS A 177 -20.93 -6.07 10.55
C LYS A 177 -21.48 -5.29 11.75
N ASN A 178 -20.63 -4.94 12.68
CA ASN A 178 -21.04 -4.23 13.90
C ASN A 178 -21.56 -2.80 13.63
N TYR A 179 -21.05 -2.13 12.61
CA TYR A 179 -21.53 -0.81 12.20
C TYR A 179 -22.85 -0.89 11.42
N PHE A 180 -22.97 -1.82 10.47
CA PHE A 180 -24.16 -1.92 9.61
C PHE A 180 -25.30 -2.75 10.20
N SER A 181 -25.05 -3.59 11.21
CA SER A 181 -26.14 -4.31 11.90
C SER A 181 -26.91 -3.42 12.88
N LYS A 182 -26.46 -2.21 13.15
CA LYS A 182 -27.19 -1.23 14.00
C LYS A 182 -28.16 -0.35 13.22
N ASP A 183 -28.05 -0.33 11.87
CA ASP A 183 -28.92 0.48 11.01
C ASP A 183 -30.08 -0.31 10.36
N ILE A 184 -30.27 -1.58 10.77
CA ILE A 184 -31.39 -2.43 10.33
C ILE A 184 -32.24 -2.78 11.57
N THR A 185 -32.84 -1.77 12.16
CA THR A 185 -33.99 -1.91 13.08
C THR A 185 -34.99 -0.81 12.78
#